data_d56736a9aae40b1dd6240b864c5f92b0
#
_entry.id   d56736a9aae40b1dd6240b864c5f92b0
#
_cell.length_a   1.000
_cell.length_b   1.000
_cell.length_c   1.000
_cell.angle_alpha   90.00
_cell.angle_beta   90.00
_cell.angle_gamma   90.00
#
_symmetry.space_group_name_H-M   'P 1'
#
loop_
_entity.id
_entity.type
_entity.pdbx_description
1 polymer ?
#
loop_
_entity_poly.entity_id
_entity_poly.type
_entity_poly.pdbx_seq_one_letter_code
_entity_poly.pdbx_strand_id
1 'polypeptide(L)'
;FLDQRRFAGDKAAATRSITLAIGSDHGGFELKEALKHHLRERGVTFRDYGTHSTASTDYPDFAHLVAHDVAGHKADFGLLVCTTGVGMSMTANKVPGVRAALVGDLETAALTRRHNDANVLCLSGKFTPPELARHILDTFLQTQFEGGRHERRVNKMEPKMIQPEYRL
;
A
#
# COMPACT_ATOMS: atom_id res chain seq x y z
N PHE A 1 -11.45 -12.97 15.13
CA PHE A 1 -10.31 -13.79 15.51
C PHE A 1 -9.51 -14.11 14.26
N LEU A 2 -8.48 -13.29 13.93
CA LEU A 2 -7.53 -13.57 12.88
C LEU A 2 -6.62 -14.70 13.36
N ASP A 3 -6.59 -15.79 12.60
CA ASP A 3 -5.77 -16.96 12.94
C ASP A 3 -4.29 -16.58 12.92
N GLN A 4 -3.70 -16.41 14.09
CA GLN A 4 -2.27 -16.12 14.27
C GLN A 4 -1.35 -17.20 13.64
N ARG A 5 -1.91 -18.35 13.24
CA ARG A 5 -1.17 -19.50 12.70
C ARG A 5 -0.74 -19.33 11.24
N ARG A 6 -1.24 -18.32 10.51
CA ARG A 6 -0.80 -18.06 9.14
C ARG A 6 0.49 -17.24 9.02
N PHE A 7 0.93 -16.61 10.10
CA PHE A 7 2.23 -15.94 10.16
C PHE A 7 3.31 -16.78 10.83
N ALA A 8 2.95 -17.84 11.58
CA ALA A 8 3.86 -18.82 12.12
C ALA A 8 3.94 -19.98 11.13
N GLY A 9 4.90 -19.90 10.21
CA GLY A 9 5.08 -20.73 9.06
C GLY A 9 4.97 -22.23 9.25
N ASP A 10 4.38 -22.86 8.27
CA ASP A 10 4.78 -24.18 7.85
C ASP A 10 6.25 -24.13 7.40
N LYS A 11 7.10 -24.88 8.10
CA LYS A 11 8.53 -25.03 7.83
C LYS A 11 8.78 -25.90 6.59
N ALA A 12 8.22 -25.53 5.43
CA ALA A 12 8.50 -26.24 4.19
C ALA A 12 8.32 -25.31 2.99
N ALA A 13 9.24 -24.50 2.75
CA ALA A 13 9.64 -23.57 1.72
C ALA A 13 9.87 -22.21 2.38
N ALA A 14 11.07 -21.66 2.27
CA ALA A 14 11.42 -20.34 2.77
C ALA A 14 10.50 -19.32 2.09
N THR A 15 9.35 -19.01 2.70
CA THR A 15 8.50 -17.92 2.30
C THR A 15 9.29 -16.64 2.53
N ARG A 16 9.66 -15.98 1.44
CA ARG A 16 10.30 -14.67 1.46
C ARG A 16 9.47 -13.74 2.35
N SER A 17 10.10 -13.13 3.36
CA SER A 17 9.46 -12.16 4.22
C SER A 17 9.04 -10.94 3.40
N ILE A 18 7.80 -10.48 3.60
CA ILE A 18 7.27 -9.26 2.96
C ILE A 18 8.01 -8.05 3.52
N THR A 19 8.38 -7.13 2.63
CA THR A 19 8.97 -5.84 2.98
C THR A 19 8.10 -4.69 2.51
N LEU A 20 7.96 -3.65 3.34
CA LEU A 20 7.19 -2.44 3.03
C LEU A 20 8.10 -1.21 2.93
N ALA A 21 7.76 -0.32 2.00
CA ALA A 21 8.16 1.08 2.07
C ALA A 21 6.98 1.89 2.62
N ILE A 22 7.22 2.74 3.61
CA ILE A 22 6.16 3.52 4.25
C ILE A 22 6.50 5.00 4.29
N GLY A 23 5.49 5.85 4.21
CA GLY A 23 5.64 7.29 4.28
C GLY A 23 4.34 7.99 4.62
N SER A 24 4.46 9.20 5.15
CA SER A 24 3.35 10.10 5.41
C SER A 24 3.79 11.56 5.32
N ASP A 25 2.84 12.46 5.17
CA ASP A 25 3.03 13.86 5.52
C ASP A 25 2.66 14.10 7.00
N HIS A 26 2.62 15.37 7.40
CA HIS A 26 2.25 15.75 8.77
C HIS A 26 0.83 15.31 9.16
N GLY A 27 -0.12 15.30 8.21
CA GLY A 27 -1.50 14.87 8.46
C GLY A 27 -1.67 13.35 8.64
N GLY A 28 -0.71 12.57 8.17
CA GLY A 28 -0.69 11.12 8.32
C GLY A 28 0.31 10.60 9.35
N PHE A 29 1.10 11.48 9.96
CA PHE A 29 2.21 11.09 10.83
C PHE A 29 1.77 10.20 12.00
N GLU A 30 0.76 10.60 12.75
CA GLU A 30 0.31 9.85 13.94
C GLU A 30 -0.20 8.46 13.57
N LEU A 31 -1.00 8.36 12.50
CA LEU A 31 -1.48 7.07 12.03
C LEU A 31 -0.33 6.19 11.52
N LYS A 32 0.63 6.77 10.77
CA LYS A 32 1.82 6.03 10.33
C LYS A 32 2.59 5.46 11.52
N GLU A 33 2.81 6.23 12.59
CA GLU A 33 3.51 5.75 13.78
C GLU A 33 2.76 4.62 14.48
N ALA A 34 1.42 4.69 14.58
CA ALA A 34 0.60 3.61 15.12
C ALA A 34 0.70 2.33 14.28
N LEU A 35 0.73 2.46 12.94
CA LEU A 35 0.86 1.34 12.04
C LEU A 35 2.29 0.74 12.04
N LYS A 36 3.32 1.55 12.24
CA LYS A 36 4.69 1.04 12.45
C LYS A 36 4.78 0.15 13.68
N HIS A 37 4.14 0.55 14.79
CA HIS A 37 4.08 -0.27 15.99
C HIS A 37 3.40 -1.63 15.68
N HIS A 38 2.27 -1.60 15.01
CA HIS A 38 1.54 -2.79 14.60
C HIS A 38 2.38 -3.71 13.68
N LEU A 39 3.10 -3.15 12.71
CA LEU A 39 3.98 -3.91 11.83
C LEU A 39 5.13 -4.59 12.60
N ARG A 40 5.72 -3.89 13.58
CA ARG A 40 6.76 -4.49 14.45
C ARG A 40 6.23 -5.67 15.26
N GLU A 41 5.04 -5.53 15.84
CA GLU A 41 4.39 -6.63 16.57
C GLU A 41 4.12 -7.85 15.67
N ARG A 42 3.89 -7.62 14.37
CA ARG A 42 3.68 -8.66 13.37
C ARG A 42 4.98 -9.21 12.77
N GLY A 43 6.12 -8.67 13.14
CA GLY A 43 7.41 -9.07 12.58
C GLY A 43 7.60 -8.72 11.11
N VAL A 44 6.87 -7.70 10.61
CA VAL A 44 6.96 -7.24 9.22
C VAL A 44 8.06 -6.19 9.09
N THR A 45 8.98 -6.41 8.18
CA THR A 45 10.07 -5.47 7.88
C THR A 45 9.57 -4.30 7.06
N PHE A 46 9.99 -3.09 7.42
CA PHE A 46 9.65 -1.89 6.66
C PHE A 46 10.78 -0.86 6.67
N ARG A 47 10.78 0.00 5.66
CA ARG A 47 11.58 1.21 5.57
C ARG A 47 10.68 2.43 5.66
N ASP A 48 10.94 3.29 6.64
CA ASP A 48 10.20 4.55 6.86
C ASP A 48 10.94 5.72 6.21
N TYR A 49 10.32 6.32 5.21
CA TYR A 49 10.83 7.50 4.50
C TYR A 49 10.44 8.83 5.16
N GLY A 50 9.65 8.79 6.23
CA GLY A 50 9.16 10.00 6.89
C GLY A 50 7.69 10.29 6.52
N THR A 51 7.13 11.44 6.96
CA THR A 51 7.82 12.43 7.82
C THR A 51 8.07 11.88 9.23
N HIS A 52 8.86 12.61 10.01
CA HIS A 52 9.23 12.19 11.39
C HIS A 52 8.71 13.16 12.45
N SER A 53 7.79 14.05 12.09
CA SER A 53 7.16 15.01 13.00
C SER A 53 5.81 15.48 12.45
N THR A 54 5.10 16.27 13.24
CA THR A 54 3.85 16.94 12.85
C THR A 54 4.07 18.28 12.15
N ALA A 55 5.31 18.70 11.93
CA ALA A 55 5.62 19.91 11.18
C ALA A 55 5.17 19.76 9.71
N SER A 56 4.65 20.86 9.15
CA SER A 56 4.12 20.86 7.77
C SER A 56 5.14 20.39 6.75
N THR A 57 4.73 19.45 5.92
CA THR A 57 5.52 18.85 4.83
C THR A 57 4.64 18.61 3.61
N ASP A 58 5.26 18.43 2.47
CA ASP A 58 4.58 18.16 1.21
C ASP A 58 4.44 16.66 0.98
N TYR A 59 3.20 16.16 0.91
CA TYR A 59 2.91 14.73 0.74
C TYR A 59 3.58 14.09 -0.50
N PRO A 60 3.73 14.79 -1.65
CA PRO A 60 4.33 14.16 -2.83
C PRO A 60 5.78 13.71 -2.63
N ASP A 61 6.54 14.40 -1.80
CA ASP A 61 7.94 14.06 -1.54
C ASP A 61 8.07 12.64 -0.97
N PHE A 62 7.18 12.28 -0.06
CA PHE A 62 7.15 10.93 0.54
C PHE A 62 6.49 9.90 -0.37
N ALA A 63 5.41 10.29 -1.08
CA ALA A 63 4.72 9.40 -1.99
C ALA A 63 5.64 8.91 -3.12
N HIS A 64 6.47 9.78 -3.69
CA HIS A 64 7.43 9.42 -4.73
C HIS A 64 8.46 8.41 -4.23
N LEU A 65 9.02 8.61 -3.04
CA LEU A 65 10.04 7.71 -2.48
C LEU A 65 9.48 6.29 -2.30
N VAL A 66 8.29 6.18 -1.70
CA VAL A 66 7.62 4.88 -1.51
C VAL A 66 7.25 4.24 -2.85
N ALA A 67 6.66 5.01 -3.75
CA ALA A 67 6.25 4.52 -5.06
C ALA A 67 7.43 3.99 -5.90
N HIS A 68 8.56 4.69 -5.89
CA HIS A 68 9.76 4.25 -6.60
C HIS A 68 10.36 2.97 -6.01
N ASP A 69 10.33 2.78 -4.69
CA ASP A 69 10.78 1.53 -4.08
C ASP A 69 9.90 0.34 -4.49
N VAL A 70 8.59 0.55 -4.54
CA VAL A 70 7.65 -0.49 -4.98
C VAL A 70 7.82 -0.79 -6.47
N ALA A 71 7.88 0.23 -7.31
CA ALA A 71 8.08 0.07 -8.76
C ALA A 71 9.41 -0.62 -9.09
N GLY A 72 10.46 -0.33 -8.32
CA GLY A 72 11.80 -0.93 -8.46
C GLY A 72 11.98 -2.27 -7.75
N HIS A 73 10.91 -2.84 -7.18
CA HIS A 73 10.94 -4.10 -6.41
C HIS A 73 11.90 -4.10 -5.22
N LYS A 74 12.22 -2.94 -4.67
CA LYS A 74 12.97 -2.80 -3.41
C LYS A 74 12.08 -3.03 -2.19
N ALA A 75 10.78 -2.80 -2.35
CA ALA A 75 9.74 -3.17 -1.41
C ALA A 75 8.64 -3.94 -2.14
N ASP A 76 8.00 -4.87 -1.45
CA ASP A 76 6.90 -5.66 -2.01
C ASP A 76 5.62 -4.83 -2.06
N PHE A 77 5.39 -4.00 -1.03
CA PHE A 77 4.24 -3.11 -0.91
C PHE A 77 4.63 -1.74 -0.38
N GLY A 78 3.78 -0.77 -0.67
CA GLY A 78 3.86 0.57 -0.08
C GLY A 78 2.70 0.85 0.87
N LEU A 79 2.96 1.67 1.88
CA LEU A 79 1.96 2.25 2.77
C LEU A 79 2.15 3.76 2.82
N LEU A 80 1.13 4.51 2.43
CA LEU A 80 1.14 5.96 2.39
C LEU A 80 -0.05 6.54 3.16
N VAL A 81 0.22 7.54 3.99
CA VAL A 81 -0.81 8.19 4.80
C VAL A 81 -0.69 9.71 4.69
N CYS A 82 -1.77 10.38 4.38
CA CYS A 82 -1.89 11.83 4.54
C CYS A 82 -3.25 12.16 5.15
N THR A 83 -3.62 13.42 5.24
CA THR A 83 -4.90 13.78 5.88
C THR A 83 -6.10 13.02 5.30
N THR A 84 -6.22 12.97 3.98
CA THR A 84 -7.32 12.26 3.28
C THR A 84 -6.89 10.98 2.57
N GLY A 85 -5.59 10.80 2.34
CA GLY A 85 -5.03 9.73 1.50
C GLY A 85 -5.12 10.01 0.00
N VAL A 86 -5.91 11.00 -0.41
CA VAL A 86 -6.17 11.30 -1.83
C VAL A 86 -4.91 11.74 -2.56
N GLY A 87 -4.19 12.74 -2.03
CA GLY A 87 -2.97 13.24 -2.65
C GLY A 87 -1.87 12.20 -2.74
N MET A 88 -1.74 11.35 -1.72
CA MET A 88 -0.82 10.22 -1.71
C MET A 88 -1.13 9.24 -2.84
N SER A 89 -2.40 8.86 -3.01
CA SER A 89 -2.80 7.92 -4.06
C SER A 89 -2.61 8.49 -5.46
N MET A 90 -2.96 9.77 -5.66
CA MET A 90 -2.74 10.44 -6.94
C MET A 90 -1.27 10.50 -7.33
N THR A 91 -0.41 10.89 -6.39
CA THR A 91 1.04 10.99 -6.63
C THR A 91 1.65 9.63 -6.91
N ALA A 92 1.37 8.64 -6.07
CA ALA A 92 1.93 7.30 -6.24
C ALA A 92 1.55 6.68 -7.59
N ASN A 93 0.32 6.88 -8.04
CA ASN A 93 -0.15 6.37 -9.33
C ASN A 93 0.46 7.06 -10.56
N LYS A 94 1.23 8.14 -10.39
CA LYS A 94 2.03 8.73 -11.47
C LYS A 94 3.28 7.92 -11.81
N VAL A 95 3.67 7.00 -10.93
CA VAL A 95 4.86 6.17 -11.13
C VAL A 95 4.45 4.89 -11.85
N PRO A 96 4.98 4.61 -13.05
CA PRO A 96 4.69 3.36 -13.77
C PRO A 96 5.01 2.13 -12.92
N GLY A 97 4.15 1.13 -12.95
CA GLY A 97 4.26 -0.07 -12.12
C GLY A 97 3.64 0.04 -10.74
N VAL A 98 3.15 1.21 -10.35
CA VAL A 98 2.43 1.42 -9.09
C VAL A 98 0.92 1.41 -9.32
N ARG A 99 0.23 0.63 -8.49
CA ARG A 99 -1.22 0.62 -8.37
C ARG A 99 -1.58 0.94 -6.93
N ALA A 100 -1.74 2.23 -6.66
CA ALA A 100 -2.07 2.76 -5.34
C ALA A 100 -3.58 2.85 -5.17
N ALA A 101 -4.08 2.29 -4.09
CA ALA A 101 -5.49 2.31 -3.75
C ALA A 101 -5.74 3.08 -2.45
N LEU A 102 -6.67 4.03 -2.51
CA LEU A 102 -7.20 4.69 -1.33
C LEU A 102 -8.30 3.83 -0.73
N VAL A 103 -8.10 3.37 0.49
CA VAL A 103 -8.96 2.39 1.14
C VAL A 103 -9.48 2.92 2.47
N GLY A 104 -10.77 2.79 2.70
CA GLY A 104 -11.44 3.23 3.93
C GLY A 104 -12.21 2.13 4.65
N ASP A 105 -12.24 0.90 4.12
CA ASP A 105 -12.99 -0.21 4.69
C ASP A 105 -12.33 -1.57 4.37
N LEU A 106 -12.75 -2.61 5.09
CA LEU A 106 -12.15 -3.95 4.96
C LEU A 106 -12.49 -4.64 3.64
N GLU A 107 -13.68 -4.43 3.11
CA GLU A 107 -14.09 -5.05 1.86
C GLU A 107 -13.27 -4.50 0.69
N THR A 108 -13.14 -3.17 0.61
CA THR A 108 -12.31 -2.52 -0.39
C THR A 108 -10.83 -2.93 -0.25
N ALA A 109 -10.33 -3.11 0.97
CA ALA A 109 -8.97 -3.60 1.20
C ALA A 109 -8.73 -4.97 0.57
N ALA A 110 -9.68 -5.89 0.71
CA ALA A 110 -9.60 -7.21 0.10
C ALA A 110 -9.77 -7.15 -1.43
N LEU A 111 -10.77 -6.41 -1.91
CA LEU A 111 -11.09 -6.33 -3.34
C LEU A 111 -10.00 -5.66 -4.16
N THR A 112 -9.38 -4.61 -3.64
CA THR A 112 -8.29 -3.93 -4.36
C THR A 112 -7.06 -4.84 -4.56
N ARG A 113 -6.83 -5.80 -3.66
CA ARG A 113 -5.82 -6.83 -3.86
C ARG A 113 -6.30 -7.91 -4.83
N ARG A 114 -7.47 -8.48 -4.60
CA ARG A 114 -8.01 -9.57 -5.43
C ARG A 114 -8.18 -9.19 -6.89
N HIS A 115 -8.70 -7.99 -7.15
CA HIS A 115 -9.12 -7.57 -8.49
C HIS A 115 -8.14 -6.64 -9.18
N ASN A 116 -7.43 -5.80 -8.43
CA ASN A 116 -6.60 -4.74 -8.99
C ASN A 116 -5.10 -4.97 -8.78
N ASP A 117 -4.72 -5.99 -8.02
CA ASP A 117 -3.33 -6.23 -7.63
C ASP A 117 -2.65 -4.96 -7.13
N ALA A 118 -3.36 -4.18 -6.30
CA ALA A 118 -2.84 -2.96 -5.74
C ALA A 118 -1.58 -3.26 -4.94
N ASN A 119 -0.52 -2.50 -5.15
CA ASN A 119 0.76 -2.68 -4.49
C ASN A 119 1.13 -1.53 -3.54
N VAL A 120 0.31 -0.48 -3.51
CA VAL A 120 0.44 0.62 -2.54
C VAL A 120 -0.92 0.86 -1.88
N LEU A 121 -0.94 0.78 -0.56
CA LEU A 121 -2.10 1.11 0.26
C LEU A 121 -2.01 2.57 0.69
N CYS A 122 -3.04 3.36 0.40
CA CYS A 122 -3.17 4.74 0.87
C CYS A 122 -4.30 4.85 1.88
N LEU A 123 -4.04 5.52 2.99
CA LEU A 123 -4.99 5.68 4.10
C LEU A 123 -5.18 7.17 4.46
N SER A 124 -6.36 7.47 4.98
CA SER A 124 -6.67 8.77 5.58
C SER A 124 -6.30 8.78 7.06
N GLY A 125 -5.40 9.66 7.44
CA GLY A 125 -5.09 9.91 8.86
C GLY A 125 -6.24 10.56 9.62
N LYS A 126 -7.13 11.28 8.91
CA LYS A 126 -8.27 11.96 9.52
C LYS A 126 -9.51 11.06 9.67
N PHE A 127 -9.80 10.24 8.65
CA PHE A 127 -11.07 9.52 8.57
C PHE A 127 -10.95 8.03 8.88
N THR A 128 -9.75 7.51 9.05
CA THR A 128 -9.55 6.08 9.36
C THR A 128 -9.07 5.92 10.80
N PRO A 129 -9.93 5.45 11.72
CA PRO A 129 -9.49 5.16 13.08
C PRO A 129 -8.33 4.17 13.11
N PRO A 130 -7.38 4.30 14.05
CA PRO A 130 -6.18 3.45 14.10
C PRO A 130 -6.49 1.94 14.14
N GLU A 131 -7.54 1.53 14.85
CA GLU A 131 -7.94 0.12 14.91
C GLU A 131 -8.40 -0.40 13.54
N LEU A 132 -9.26 0.37 12.86
CA LEU A 132 -9.69 0.03 11.51
C LEU A 132 -8.51 0.01 10.53
N ALA A 133 -7.60 0.96 10.64
CA ALA A 133 -6.41 1.04 9.79
C ALA A 133 -5.51 -0.21 9.93
N ARG A 134 -5.35 -0.74 11.16
CA ARG A 134 -4.62 -2.00 11.42
C ARG A 134 -5.28 -3.17 10.70
N HIS A 135 -6.60 -3.30 10.80
CA HIS A 135 -7.34 -4.37 10.12
C HIS A 135 -7.30 -4.24 8.60
N ILE A 136 -7.40 -3.01 8.08
CA ILE A 136 -7.25 -2.75 6.64
C ILE A 136 -5.86 -3.18 6.17
N LEU A 137 -4.80 -2.78 6.89
CA LEU A 137 -3.42 -3.13 6.54
C LEU A 137 -3.22 -4.65 6.57
N ASP A 138 -3.68 -5.33 7.61
CA ASP A 138 -3.60 -6.79 7.71
C ASP A 138 -4.33 -7.47 6.54
N THR A 139 -5.54 -7.04 6.23
CA THR A 139 -6.34 -7.57 5.12
C THR A 139 -5.63 -7.35 3.79
N PHE A 140 -5.09 -6.16 3.57
CA PHE A 140 -4.34 -5.84 2.35
C PHE A 140 -3.11 -6.76 2.20
N LEU A 141 -2.30 -6.93 3.23
CA LEU A 141 -1.08 -7.73 3.17
C LEU A 141 -1.34 -9.24 3.05
N GLN A 142 -2.46 -9.74 3.55
CA GLN A 142 -2.81 -11.16 3.53
C GLN A 142 -3.56 -11.60 2.28
N THR A 143 -4.17 -10.67 1.55
CA THR A 143 -5.01 -10.99 0.40
C THR A 143 -4.16 -11.12 -0.85
N GLN A 144 -4.32 -12.23 -1.57
CA GLN A 144 -3.61 -12.49 -2.81
C GLN A 144 -4.42 -12.03 -4.02
N PHE A 145 -3.70 -11.73 -5.11
CA PHE A 145 -4.31 -11.43 -6.39
C PHE A 145 -4.95 -12.69 -7.00
N GLU A 146 -6.17 -12.57 -7.50
CA GLU A 146 -6.90 -13.71 -8.08
C GLU A 146 -6.42 -14.08 -9.50
N GLY A 147 -5.80 -13.16 -10.22
CA GLY A 147 -5.42 -13.40 -11.61
C GLY A 147 -6.62 -13.53 -12.55
N GLY A 148 -6.52 -14.44 -13.52
CA GLY A 148 -7.60 -14.72 -14.45
C GLY A 148 -8.07 -13.48 -15.24
N ARG A 149 -9.38 -13.23 -15.24
CA ARG A 149 -9.96 -12.05 -15.93
C ARG A 149 -9.44 -10.72 -15.41
N HIS A 150 -9.03 -10.67 -14.12
CA HIS A 150 -8.51 -9.46 -13.48
C HIS A 150 -7.11 -9.11 -14.00
N GLU A 151 -6.27 -10.11 -14.24
CA GLU A 151 -4.92 -9.91 -14.79
C GLU A 151 -4.95 -9.19 -16.14
N ARG A 152 -5.85 -9.57 -17.04
CA ARG A 152 -6.03 -8.87 -18.32
C ARG A 152 -6.38 -7.40 -18.12
N ARG A 153 -7.21 -7.07 -17.14
CA ARG A 153 -7.61 -5.69 -16.83
C ARG A 153 -6.47 -4.91 -16.19
N VAL A 154 -5.78 -5.50 -15.22
CA VAL A 154 -4.59 -4.90 -14.58
C VAL A 154 -3.52 -4.57 -15.60
N ASN A 155 -3.24 -5.49 -16.54
CA ASN A 155 -2.26 -5.28 -17.60
C ASN A 155 -2.61 -4.12 -18.55
N LYS A 156 -3.86 -3.67 -18.58
CA LYS A 156 -4.31 -2.51 -19.35
C LYS A 156 -4.23 -1.18 -18.60
N MET A 157 -3.99 -1.21 -17.28
CA MET A 157 -3.79 0.01 -16.47
C MET A 157 -2.44 0.67 -16.73
N GLU A 158 -1.42 -0.13 -17.02
CA GLU A 158 -0.09 0.41 -17.25
C GLU A 158 -0.06 1.20 -18.57
N PRO A 159 0.60 2.38 -18.57
CA PRO A 159 0.69 3.19 -19.77
C PRO A 159 1.57 2.45 -20.79
N LYS A 160 0.94 1.67 -21.64
CA LYS A 160 1.56 1.22 -22.89
C LYS A 160 1.57 2.43 -23.83
N MET A 161 2.59 2.55 -24.67
CA MET A 161 2.56 3.54 -25.75
C MET A 161 1.19 3.44 -26.43
N ILE A 162 0.47 4.57 -26.52
CA ILE A 162 -0.87 4.64 -27.07
C ILE A 162 -0.83 4.02 -28.46
N GLN A 163 -1.42 2.84 -28.60
CA GLN A 163 -1.63 2.22 -29.90
C GLN A 163 -2.55 3.15 -30.72
N PRO A 164 -2.34 3.34 -32.03
CA PRO A 164 -3.14 4.26 -32.83
C PRO A 164 -4.65 4.04 -32.74
N GLU A 165 -5.08 2.82 -32.47
CA GLU A 165 -6.49 2.45 -32.30
C GLU A 165 -7.18 3.06 -31.08
N TYR A 166 -6.45 3.68 -30.15
CA TYR A 166 -7.01 4.38 -28.97
C TYR A 166 -7.06 5.90 -29.16
N ARG A 167 -6.83 6.41 -30.36
CA ARG A 167 -7.11 7.82 -30.68
C ARG A 167 -8.60 7.95 -30.94
N LEU A 168 -9.30 8.55 -29.96
CA LEU A 168 -10.68 9.03 -30.16
C LEU A 168 -10.68 10.18 -31.16
#